data_096aa740d4b2550dfea7f2abba3a39ac
#
_entry.id   096aa740d4b2550dfea7f2abba3a39ac
#
_cell.length_a   1.000
_cell.length_b   1.000
_cell.length_c   1.000
_cell.angle_alpha   90.00
_cell.angle_beta   90.00
_cell.angle_gamma   90.00
#
_symmetry.space_group_name_H-M   'P 1'
#
loop_
_entity.id
_entity.type
_entity.pdbx_description
1 polymer ?
#
loop_
_entity_poly.entity_id
_entity_poly.type
_entity_poly.pdbx_seq_one_letter_code
_entity_poly.pdbx_strand_id
1 'polypeptide(L)'
;TGELIKSWFPEMRVIEAGWYQQLEDEGLKITFLPAQHWSKRSVRDGGQRLWGAFMLQGNGISLYYSGDTGYSTHFREIPDLFGAPDYALLGIGAYKPRWFMRPNHISPYESLTASEEMHAGITIPMHYGTFDLSDEPLHDPPKVFAAEAKKRKIRVEIPYLGEIVKLSKRK
;
A
#
# COMPACT_ATOMS: atom_id res chain seq x y z
N THR A 1 2.02 -9.75 17.68
CA THR A 1 0.95 -10.12 16.72
C THR A 1 0.99 -11.61 16.44
N GLY A 2 2.17 -12.20 16.26
CA GLY A 2 2.34 -13.62 15.95
C GLY A 2 1.72 -14.55 17.01
N GLU A 3 1.92 -14.28 18.28
CA GLU A 3 1.30 -15.08 19.37
C GLU A 3 -0.23 -15.07 19.28
N LEU A 4 -0.84 -13.91 18.99
CA LEU A 4 -2.28 -13.80 18.83
C LEU A 4 -2.79 -14.59 17.61
N ILE A 5 -2.08 -14.51 16.48
CA ILE A 5 -2.44 -15.29 15.29
C ILE A 5 -2.33 -16.79 15.58
N LYS A 6 -1.25 -17.23 16.21
CA LYS A 6 -1.05 -18.64 16.59
C LYS A 6 -2.09 -19.12 17.60
N SER A 7 -2.62 -18.26 18.46
CA SER A 7 -3.70 -18.65 19.37
C SER A 7 -5.01 -18.95 18.67
N TRP A 8 -5.26 -18.36 17.51
CA TRP A 8 -6.44 -18.60 16.67
C TRP A 8 -6.20 -19.69 15.62
N PHE A 9 -4.98 -19.77 15.12
CA PHE A 9 -4.57 -20.66 14.03
C PHE A 9 -3.24 -21.32 14.39
N PRO A 10 -3.23 -22.36 15.26
CA PRO A 10 -2.00 -22.97 15.79
C PRO A 10 -1.07 -23.52 14.71
N GLU A 11 -1.62 -24.05 13.63
CA GLU A 11 -0.87 -24.65 12.52
C GLU A 11 -0.33 -23.63 11.51
N MET A 12 -0.71 -22.36 11.65
CA MET A 12 -0.26 -21.34 10.72
C MET A 12 1.22 -21.00 10.92
N ARG A 13 2.02 -21.07 9.87
CA ARG A 13 3.38 -20.55 9.86
C ARG A 13 3.34 -19.02 9.91
N VAL A 14 3.73 -18.45 11.05
CA VAL A 14 3.77 -16.99 11.27
C VAL A 14 5.21 -16.55 11.39
N ILE A 15 5.59 -15.58 10.57
CA ILE A 15 6.90 -14.93 10.62
C ILE A 15 6.68 -13.49 11.01
N GLU A 16 7.32 -13.05 12.08
CA GLU A 16 7.31 -11.65 12.50
C GLU A 16 8.55 -10.95 11.95
N ALA A 17 8.36 -9.75 11.40
CA ALA A 17 9.42 -8.97 10.79
C ALA A 17 9.43 -7.54 11.33
N GLY A 18 10.62 -6.96 11.45
CA GLY A 18 10.84 -5.53 11.62
C GLY A 18 11.00 -4.84 10.26
N TRP A 19 10.98 -3.49 10.25
CA TRP A 19 11.23 -2.73 9.03
C TRP A 19 12.59 -3.06 8.42
N TYR A 20 12.63 -3.12 7.10
CA TYR A 20 13.77 -3.51 6.26
C TYR A 20 14.20 -4.98 6.40
N GLN A 21 13.49 -5.76 7.19
CA GLN A 21 13.72 -7.21 7.20
C GLN A 21 13.12 -7.86 5.95
N GLN A 22 13.85 -8.84 5.46
CA GLN A 22 13.56 -9.53 4.22
C GLN A 22 13.40 -11.02 4.48
N LEU A 23 12.39 -11.59 3.84
CA LEU A 23 12.11 -13.01 3.78
C LEU A 23 12.15 -13.44 2.31
N GLU A 24 12.70 -14.62 2.06
CA GLU A 24 12.55 -15.30 0.78
C GLU A 24 11.84 -16.63 0.98
N ASP A 25 10.77 -16.85 0.22
CA ASP A 25 9.95 -18.05 0.28
C ASP A 25 9.51 -18.43 -1.14
N GLU A 26 9.82 -19.66 -1.59
CA GLU A 26 9.46 -20.19 -2.91
C GLU A 26 9.79 -19.26 -4.10
N GLY A 27 10.92 -18.56 -4.03
CA GLY A 27 11.35 -17.61 -5.06
C GLY A 27 10.66 -16.24 -5.02
N LEU A 28 9.82 -15.99 -4.01
CA LEU A 28 9.26 -14.70 -3.70
C LEU A 28 10.06 -14.04 -2.58
N LYS A 29 10.63 -12.90 -2.87
CA LYS A 29 11.34 -12.05 -1.92
C LYS A 29 10.39 -11.00 -1.38
N ILE A 30 10.20 -10.97 -0.08
CA ILE A 30 9.28 -10.07 0.63
C ILE A 30 10.09 -9.20 1.57
N THR A 31 10.06 -7.89 1.38
CA THR A 31 10.69 -6.92 2.29
C THR A 31 9.62 -6.11 2.99
N PHE A 32 9.64 -6.11 4.32
CA PHE A 32 8.76 -5.27 5.13
C PHE A 32 9.37 -3.87 5.27
N LEU A 33 8.57 -2.83 4.98
CA LEU A 33 9.03 -1.45 4.87
C LEU A 33 8.26 -0.52 5.80
N PRO A 34 8.85 0.61 6.23
CA PRO A 34 8.13 1.63 6.98
C PRO A 34 7.00 2.26 6.16
N ALA A 35 5.98 2.71 6.87
CA ALA A 35 4.90 3.55 6.35
C ALA A 35 4.58 4.64 7.38
N GLN A 36 3.92 5.69 6.97
CA GLN A 36 3.47 6.75 7.88
C GLN A 36 2.07 6.44 8.39
N HIS A 37 1.98 5.66 9.46
CA HIS A 37 0.72 5.26 10.08
C HIS A 37 0.95 4.98 11.57
N TRP A 38 0.06 4.20 12.17
CA TRP A 38 0.13 3.75 13.55
C TRP A 38 -0.57 2.40 13.71
N SER A 39 -0.41 1.76 14.86
CA SER A 39 -1.13 0.54 15.18
C SER A 39 -1.83 0.62 16.52
N LYS A 40 -3.01 0.02 16.61
CA LYS A 40 -3.77 -0.09 17.85
C LYS A 40 -4.81 -1.21 17.72
N ARG A 41 -4.92 -2.04 18.76
CA ARG A 41 -5.98 -3.05 18.90
C ARG A 41 -6.85 -2.81 20.13
N SER A 42 -6.32 -2.11 21.13
CA SER A 42 -7.01 -1.77 22.37
C SER A 42 -6.60 -0.37 22.82
N VAL A 43 -7.26 0.16 23.84
CA VAL A 43 -6.91 1.48 24.39
C VAL A 43 -5.52 1.55 25.00
N ARG A 44 -4.87 0.41 25.27
CA ARG A 44 -3.58 0.30 25.99
C ARG A 44 -2.40 -0.11 25.12
N ASP A 45 -2.59 -0.45 23.86
CA ASP A 45 -1.54 -1.04 23.02
C ASP A 45 -1.19 -0.21 21.75
N GLY A 46 -1.47 1.09 21.78
CA GLY A 46 -1.12 1.99 20.69
C GLY A 46 0.38 1.97 20.39
N GLY A 47 0.75 1.80 19.12
CA GLY A 47 2.14 1.79 18.67
C GLY A 47 3.00 0.59 19.11
N GLN A 48 2.43 -0.41 19.76
CA GLN A 48 3.19 -1.59 20.24
C GLN A 48 3.46 -2.65 19.16
N ARG A 49 2.86 -2.51 18.00
CA ARG A 49 3.08 -3.38 16.83
C ARG A 49 3.47 -2.52 15.65
N LEU A 50 4.40 -3.01 14.85
CA LEU A 50 4.78 -2.29 13.64
C LEU A 50 3.64 -2.35 12.62
N TRP A 51 3.55 -1.29 11.86
CA TRP A 51 2.75 -1.13 10.66
C TRP A 51 3.70 -0.91 9.49
N GLY A 52 3.24 -1.03 8.25
CA GLY A 52 4.16 -0.81 7.16
C GLY A 52 3.64 -1.22 5.80
N ALA A 53 4.54 -1.11 4.87
CA ALA A 53 4.41 -1.47 3.47
C ALA A 53 5.20 -2.75 3.16
N PHE A 54 5.02 -3.27 1.96
CA PHE A 54 5.78 -4.42 1.48
C PHE A 54 6.32 -4.15 0.07
N MET A 55 7.58 -4.57 -0.16
CA MET A 55 8.11 -4.79 -1.48
C MET A 55 8.11 -6.29 -1.76
N LEU A 56 7.43 -6.70 -2.81
CA LEU A 56 7.33 -8.08 -3.27
C LEU A 56 8.09 -8.21 -4.59
N GLN A 57 9.06 -9.13 -4.67
CA GLN A 57 9.87 -9.33 -5.86
C GLN A 57 9.95 -10.84 -6.19
N GLY A 58 9.50 -11.22 -7.38
CA GLY A 58 9.53 -12.61 -7.81
C GLY A 58 9.25 -12.74 -9.32
N ASN A 59 9.76 -13.78 -9.95
CA ASN A 59 9.60 -14.03 -11.39
C ASN A 59 9.96 -12.82 -12.27
N GLY A 60 10.86 -11.96 -11.78
CA GLY A 60 11.31 -10.75 -12.46
C GLY A 60 10.26 -9.65 -12.52
N ILE A 61 9.30 -9.64 -11.61
CA ILE A 61 8.29 -8.60 -11.38
C ILE A 61 8.49 -8.06 -9.98
N SER A 62 8.32 -6.76 -9.82
CA SER A 62 8.33 -6.06 -8.52
C SER A 62 7.00 -5.36 -8.26
N LEU A 63 6.50 -5.48 -7.03
CA LEU A 63 5.25 -4.89 -6.60
C LEU A 63 5.44 -4.23 -5.24
N TYR A 64 5.16 -2.94 -5.16
CA TYR A 64 5.08 -2.19 -3.91
C TYR A 64 3.63 -2.17 -3.41
N TYR A 65 3.41 -2.59 -2.17
CA TYR A 65 2.13 -2.52 -1.47
C TYR A 65 2.25 -1.54 -0.30
N SER A 66 1.53 -0.42 -0.35
CA SER A 66 1.70 0.66 0.63
C SER A 66 1.16 0.34 2.02
N GLY A 67 0.21 -0.58 2.15
CA GLY A 67 -0.63 -0.61 3.33
C GLY A 67 -1.36 0.73 3.51
N ASP A 68 -1.86 0.98 4.71
CA ASP A 68 -2.38 2.30 5.09
C ASP A 68 -1.22 3.22 5.42
N THR A 69 -1.19 4.40 4.82
CA THR A 69 -0.10 5.35 5.01
C THR A 69 -0.50 6.78 4.71
N GLY A 70 0.05 7.72 5.45
CA GLY A 70 0.15 9.10 5.06
C GLY A 70 1.23 9.32 3.99
N TYR A 71 1.24 10.48 3.35
CA TYR A 71 2.25 10.84 2.37
C TYR A 71 3.50 11.41 3.06
N SER A 72 4.66 10.78 2.78
CA SER A 72 5.95 11.28 3.25
C SER A 72 7.11 10.85 2.34
N THR A 73 8.34 11.11 2.74
CA THR A 73 9.55 10.87 1.94
C THR A 73 9.85 9.41 1.65
N HIS A 74 9.27 8.48 2.38
CA HIS A 74 9.55 7.03 2.21
C HIS A 74 9.24 6.51 0.80
N PHE A 75 8.35 7.15 0.05
CA PHE A 75 8.09 6.78 -1.36
C PHE A 75 9.29 7.07 -2.26
N ARG A 76 10.03 8.16 -1.99
CA ARG A 76 11.21 8.56 -2.76
C ARG A 76 12.41 7.63 -2.56
N GLU A 77 12.44 6.92 -1.45
CA GLU A 77 13.51 5.98 -1.13
C GLU A 77 13.38 4.66 -1.91
N ILE A 78 12.18 4.33 -2.40
CA ILE A 78 11.91 3.05 -3.06
C ILE A 78 12.76 2.83 -4.30
N PRO A 79 12.91 3.77 -5.24
CA PRO A 79 13.77 3.56 -6.40
C PRO A 79 15.23 3.30 -6.07
N ASP A 80 15.75 3.97 -5.05
CA ASP A 80 17.15 3.82 -4.61
C ASP A 80 17.40 2.46 -3.95
N LEU A 81 16.41 1.94 -3.22
CA LEU A 81 16.55 0.68 -2.49
C LEU A 81 16.23 -0.56 -3.34
N PHE A 82 15.29 -0.46 -4.25
CA PHE A 82 14.71 -1.63 -4.95
C PHE A 82 14.62 -1.47 -6.47
N GLY A 83 14.96 -0.31 -7.01
CA GLY A 83 14.60 0.08 -8.36
C GLY A 83 13.13 0.51 -8.47
N ALA A 84 12.75 1.01 -9.64
CA ALA A 84 11.37 1.40 -9.93
C ALA A 84 10.45 0.17 -9.92
N PRO A 85 9.39 0.11 -9.10
CA PRO A 85 8.48 -1.03 -9.07
C PRO A 85 7.67 -1.13 -10.37
N ASP A 86 7.46 -2.37 -10.86
CA ASP A 86 6.57 -2.60 -12.00
C ASP A 86 5.12 -2.22 -11.66
N TYR A 87 4.72 -2.50 -10.42
CA TYR A 87 3.38 -2.21 -9.90
C TYR A 87 3.45 -1.53 -8.53
N ALA A 88 2.55 -0.58 -8.31
CA ALA A 88 2.34 0.03 -6.99
C ALA A 88 0.87 -0.05 -6.60
N LEU A 89 0.57 -0.77 -5.51
CA LEU A 89 -0.75 -0.79 -4.89
C LEU A 89 -0.78 0.31 -3.83
N LEU A 90 -1.58 1.36 -4.07
CA LEU A 90 -1.61 2.56 -3.24
C LEU A 90 -3.02 2.88 -2.74
N GLY A 91 -3.12 3.27 -1.47
CA GLY A 91 -4.37 3.74 -0.89
C GLY A 91 -4.90 5.00 -1.60
N ILE A 92 -6.23 5.12 -1.72
CA ILE A 92 -6.88 6.32 -2.28
C ILE A 92 -8.12 6.77 -1.49
N GLY A 93 -8.55 5.99 -0.48
CA GLY A 93 -9.73 6.28 0.35
C GLY A 93 -9.37 6.81 1.73
N ALA A 94 -10.39 7.13 2.50
CA ALA A 94 -10.29 7.69 3.86
C ALA A 94 -9.43 8.97 3.91
N TYR A 95 -9.59 9.88 2.93
CA TYR A 95 -8.72 11.05 2.82
C TYR A 95 -9.35 12.37 3.27
N LYS A 96 -10.66 12.40 3.54
CA LYS A 96 -11.36 13.58 4.06
C LYS A 96 -11.85 13.38 5.50
N PRO A 97 -11.85 14.41 6.35
CA PRO A 97 -11.30 15.75 6.09
C PRO A 97 -9.77 15.75 6.13
N ARG A 98 -9.12 16.49 5.23
CA ARG A 98 -7.64 16.42 5.07
C ARG A 98 -6.85 16.77 6.33
N TRP A 99 -7.33 17.71 7.12
CA TRP A 99 -6.65 18.14 8.35
C TRP A 99 -6.51 17.01 9.38
N PHE A 100 -7.43 16.04 9.37
CA PHE A 100 -7.44 14.89 10.27
C PHE A 100 -6.82 13.64 9.62
N MET A 101 -7.17 13.36 8.36
CA MET A 101 -6.79 12.12 7.68
C MET A 101 -5.36 12.14 7.11
N ARG A 102 -4.85 13.31 6.72
CA ARG A 102 -3.54 13.45 6.04
C ARG A 102 -2.36 12.76 6.73
N PRO A 103 -2.24 12.75 8.07
CA PRO A 103 -1.12 12.06 8.71
C PRO A 103 -1.08 10.55 8.47
N ASN A 104 -2.23 9.92 8.19
CA ASN A 104 -2.38 8.47 8.14
C ASN A 104 -2.84 7.93 6.79
N HIS A 105 -3.49 8.75 5.96
CA HIS A 105 -4.08 8.31 4.70
C HIS A 105 -3.72 9.29 3.57
N ILE A 106 -3.18 8.74 2.49
CA ILE A 106 -2.93 9.49 1.25
C ILE A 106 -4.24 9.71 0.51
N SER A 107 -4.35 10.87 -0.15
CA SER A 107 -5.44 11.17 -1.08
C SER A 107 -5.16 10.58 -2.46
N PRO A 108 -6.16 10.52 -3.37
CA PRO A 108 -5.93 10.14 -4.77
C PRO A 108 -4.83 10.94 -5.46
N TYR A 109 -4.71 12.23 -5.13
CA TYR A 109 -3.66 13.12 -5.65
C TYR A 109 -2.26 12.74 -5.17
N GLU A 110 -2.13 12.50 -3.86
CA GLU A 110 -0.86 12.11 -3.23
C GLU A 110 -0.46 10.69 -3.61
N SER A 111 -1.42 9.79 -3.83
CA SER A 111 -1.19 8.45 -4.35
C SER A 111 -0.51 8.49 -5.73
N LEU A 112 -1.00 9.34 -6.63
CA LEU A 112 -0.37 9.53 -7.94
C LEU A 112 1.00 10.22 -7.83
N THR A 113 1.17 11.18 -6.91
CA THR A 113 2.47 11.77 -6.65
C THR A 113 3.48 10.75 -6.12
N ALA A 114 3.06 9.88 -5.20
CA ALA A 114 3.89 8.77 -4.72
C ALA A 114 4.27 7.80 -5.86
N SER A 115 3.33 7.50 -6.76
CA SER A 115 3.58 6.69 -7.96
C SER A 115 4.66 7.31 -8.86
N GLU A 116 4.57 8.62 -9.11
CA GLU A 116 5.57 9.36 -9.89
C GLU A 116 6.95 9.33 -9.21
N GLU A 117 7.00 9.58 -7.89
CA GLU A 117 8.25 9.57 -7.12
C GLU A 117 8.92 8.20 -7.06
N MET A 118 8.13 7.12 -7.03
CA MET A 118 8.63 5.75 -7.12
C MET A 118 8.98 5.33 -8.55
N HIS A 119 8.65 6.14 -9.55
CA HIS A 119 8.74 5.76 -10.98
C HIS A 119 7.98 4.47 -11.29
N ALA A 120 6.85 4.23 -10.62
CA ALA A 120 6.07 3.02 -10.74
C ALA A 120 5.56 2.80 -12.18
N GLY A 121 5.58 1.55 -12.64
CA GLY A 121 5.15 1.19 -13.99
C GLY A 121 3.65 1.34 -14.18
N ILE A 122 2.88 0.73 -13.28
CA ILE A 122 1.41 0.79 -13.22
C ILE A 122 0.98 0.99 -11.78
N THR A 123 0.03 1.89 -11.53
CA THR A 123 -0.54 2.07 -10.19
C THR A 123 -1.93 1.46 -10.12
N ILE A 124 -2.15 0.64 -9.11
CA ILE A 124 -3.43 -0.01 -8.81
C ILE A 124 -3.96 0.62 -7.51
N PRO A 125 -5.12 1.28 -7.53
CA PRO A 125 -5.69 1.88 -6.33
C PRO A 125 -6.30 0.82 -5.41
N MET A 126 -6.17 1.04 -4.11
CA MET A 126 -6.78 0.22 -3.07
C MET A 126 -7.35 1.06 -1.93
N HIS A 127 -7.86 0.43 -0.88
CA HIS A 127 -8.36 1.08 0.34
C HIS A 127 -9.50 2.06 0.07
N TYR A 128 -10.53 1.65 -0.72
CA TYR A 128 -11.72 2.44 -1.00
C TYR A 128 -12.96 1.56 -1.20
N GLY A 129 -14.14 2.15 -1.11
CA GLY A 129 -15.38 1.54 -1.57
C GLY A 129 -16.01 0.48 -0.65
N THR A 130 -15.43 0.16 0.51
CA THR A 130 -15.92 -0.91 1.39
C THR A 130 -16.69 -0.38 2.60
N PHE A 131 -16.12 0.58 3.32
CA PHE A 131 -16.70 1.16 4.52
C PHE A 131 -16.79 2.68 4.42
N ASP A 132 -17.89 3.24 4.90
CA ASP A 132 -18.10 4.68 5.02
C ASP A 132 -17.50 5.17 6.35
N LEU A 133 -16.20 5.46 6.32
CA LEU A 133 -15.40 5.84 7.51
C LEU A 133 -14.82 7.25 7.44
N SER A 134 -15.21 8.04 6.44
CA SER A 134 -14.62 9.35 6.13
C SER A 134 -15.63 10.26 5.43
N ASP A 135 -15.31 11.54 5.29
CA ASP A 135 -16.24 12.54 4.76
C ASP A 135 -16.36 12.55 3.22
N GLU A 136 -15.52 11.83 2.49
CA GLU A 136 -15.71 11.70 1.05
C GLU A 136 -16.78 10.65 0.71
N PRO A 137 -17.60 10.88 -0.33
CA PRO A 137 -18.54 9.88 -0.80
C PRO A 137 -17.86 8.57 -1.18
N LEU A 138 -18.39 7.43 -0.77
CA LEU A 138 -17.80 6.10 -0.89
C LEU A 138 -17.26 5.75 -2.29
N HIS A 139 -17.91 6.27 -3.34
CA HIS A 139 -17.57 5.98 -4.74
C HIS A 139 -16.77 7.10 -5.43
N ASP A 140 -16.37 8.16 -4.70
CA ASP A 140 -15.59 9.27 -5.27
C ASP A 140 -14.10 8.96 -5.47
N PRO A 141 -13.40 8.27 -4.55
CA PRO A 141 -11.97 8.06 -4.65
C PRO A 141 -11.51 7.52 -6.01
N PRO A 142 -12.08 6.43 -6.57
CA PRO A 142 -11.63 5.90 -7.86
C PRO A 142 -11.94 6.84 -9.03
N LYS A 143 -13.00 7.64 -8.97
CA LYS A 143 -13.31 8.62 -10.02
C LYS A 143 -12.31 9.75 -10.03
N VAL A 144 -11.99 10.30 -8.84
CA VAL A 144 -10.97 11.35 -8.67
C VAL A 144 -9.60 10.84 -9.11
N PHE A 145 -9.23 9.62 -8.69
CA PHE A 145 -7.99 8.97 -9.06
C PHE A 145 -7.86 8.80 -10.58
N ALA A 146 -8.87 8.23 -11.24
CA ALA A 146 -8.86 8.01 -12.68
C ALA A 146 -8.75 9.33 -13.48
N ALA A 147 -9.51 10.36 -13.06
CA ALA A 147 -9.48 11.66 -13.72
C ALA A 147 -8.11 12.34 -13.61
N GLU A 148 -7.51 12.31 -12.41
CA GLU A 148 -6.20 12.91 -12.18
C GLU A 148 -5.07 12.10 -12.84
N ALA A 149 -5.13 10.78 -12.84
CA ALA A 149 -4.20 9.91 -13.55
C ALA A 149 -4.18 10.21 -15.06
N LYS A 150 -5.37 10.34 -15.66
CA LYS A 150 -5.51 10.74 -17.07
C LYS A 150 -4.85 12.09 -17.36
N LYS A 151 -5.07 13.07 -16.51
CA LYS A 151 -4.50 14.42 -16.62
C LYS A 151 -2.96 14.40 -16.55
N ARG A 152 -2.40 13.62 -15.63
CA ARG A 152 -0.94 13.46 -15.42
C ARG A 152 -0.31 12.46 -16.38
N LYS A 153 -1.10 11.74 -17.19
CA LYS A 153 -0.65 10.66 -18.09
C LYS A 153 0.03 9.50 -17.34
N ILE A 154 -0.41 9.23 -16.11
CA ILE A 154 0.09 8.11 -15.30
C ILE A 154 -0.68 6.84 -15.70
N ARG A 155 0.02 5.73 -15.86
CA ARG A 155 -0.58 4.43 -16.16
C ARG A 155 -1.21 3.87 -14.89
N VAL A 156 -2.51 3.64 -14.94
CA VAL A 156 -3.27 3.07 -13.82
C VAL A 156 -4.11 1.89 -14.30
N GLU A 157 -4.36 0.95 -13.42
CA GLU A 157 -5.30 -0.15 -13.60
C GLU A 157 -6.25 -0.13 -12.41
N ILE A 158 -7.56 0.00 -12.68
CA ILE A 158 -8.60 0.09 -11.64
C ILE A 158 -9.51 -1.13 -11.79
N PRO A 159 -9.17 -2.25 -11.17
CA PRO A 159 -9.92 -3.49 -11.30
C PRO A 159 -11.30 -3.38 -10.63
N TYR A 160 -12.26 -4.14 -11.14
CA TYR A 160 -13.52 -4.37 -10.44
C TYR A 160 -13.29 -5.26 -9.22
N LEU A 161 -14.19 -5.16 -8.25
CA LEU A 161 -14.14 -6.00 -7.05
C LEU A 161 -14.25 -7.49 -7.46
N GLY A 162 -13.25 -8.29 -7.07
CA GLY A 162 -13.15 -9.70 -7.44
C GLY A 162 -12.49 -9.97 -8.80
N GLU A 163 -12.09 -8.96 -9.53
CA GLU A 163 -11.33 -9.11 -10.78
C GLU A 163 -9.92 -9.63 -10.52
N ILE A 164 -9.45 -10.55 -11.36
CA ILE A 164 -8.09 -11.07 -11.31
C ILE A 164 -7.19 -10.24 -12.23
N VAL A 165 -6.27 -9.49 -11.66
CA VAL A 165 -5.23 -8.76 -12.38
C VAL A 165 -4.03 -9.67 -12.60
N LYS A 166 -3.65 -9.89 -13.86
CA LYS A 166 -2.44 -10.64 -14.21
C LYS A 166 -1.26 -9.70 -14.33
N LEU A 167 -0.31 -9.85 -13.41
CA LEU A 167 0.92 -9.08 -13.45
C LEU A 167 1.87 -9.63 -14.54
N SER A 168 2.51 -8.73 -15.29
CA SER A 168 3.49 -9.08 -16.33
C SER A 168 4.70 -8.17 -16.24
N LYS A 169 5.85 -8.66 -16.71
CA LYS A 169 7.05 -7.82 -16.80
C LYS A 169 6.80 -6.56 -17.61
N ARG A 170 7.37 -5.46 -17.15
CA ARG A 170 7.44 -4.22 -17.92
C ARG A 170 8.27 -4.47 -19.19
N LYS A 171 7.71 -4.18 -20.36
CA LYS A 171 8.43 -4.19 -21.64
C LYS A 171 9.26 -2.91 -21.77
#